data_91f4363484e2eedf3f99cb46fadd24b3
#
_entry.id   91f4363484e2eedf3f99cb46fadd24b3
#
_cell.length_a   1.000
_cell.length_b   1.000
_cell.length_c   1.000
_cell.angle_alpha   90.00
_cell.angle_beta   90.00
_cell.angle_gamma   90.00
#
_symmetry.space_group_name_H-M   'P 1'
#
loop_
_entity.id
_entity.type
_entity.pdbx_description
1 polymer ?
#
loop_
_entity_poly.entity_id
_entity_poly.type
_entity_poly.pdbx_seq_one_letter_code
_entity_poly.pdbx_strand_id
1 'polypeptide(L)'
;MKRIFRLTAIIAFLFISITTVQAQRRNARYNEYIKQYAPLAVEQMQRHKIPASITLAQGLLESGAGYSALARKSNNHFGIKCGGDWRGPTVSHDDDARGECFRAYKHPEESYEDHSKFLAGRPRYASLFKLKITDYKGWAHGLKKAGYATNPRYAEKLIGIIELYNLHKYDTKDGIK
;
A
#
# COMPACT_ATOMS: atom_id res chain seq x y z
N MET A 1 38.98 44.37 0.97
CA MET A 1 38.38 43.35 1.85
C MET A 1 36.86 43.36 1.90
N LYS A 2 36.10 44.44 1.69
CA LYS A 2 34.63 44.46 1.76
C LYS A 2 33.87 43.84 0.57
N ARG A 3 34.51 43.60 -0.59
CA ARG A 3 33.84 43.01 -1.77
C ARG A 3 33.81 41.47 -1.77
N ILE A 4 34.75 40.83 -1.10
CA ILE A 4 34.83 39.35 -1.06
C ILE A 4 33.73 38.77 -0.12
N PHE A 5 33.38 39.44 0.98
CA PHE A 5 32.35 39.02 1.91
C PHE A 5 30.93 39.05 1.32
N ARG A 6 30.67 39.92 0.33
CA ARG A 6 29.34 39.99 -0.32
C ARG A 6 29.11 38.84 -1.34
N LEU A 7 30.16 38.38 -1.96
CA LEU A 7 30.03 37.27 -2.93
C LEU A 7 29.80 35.91 -2.24
N THR A 8 30.46 35.69 -1.11
CA THR A 8 30.30 34.44 -0.34
C THR A 8 28.92 34.32 0.28
N ALA A 9 28.30 35.43 0.73
CA ALA A 9 26.96 35.43 1.25
C ALA A 9 25.89 35.12 0.19
N ILE A 10 26.06 35.57 -1.04
CA ILE A 10 25.12 35.31 -2.15
C ILE A 10 25.24 33.87 -2.61
N ILE A 11 26.40 33.26 -2.63
CA ILE A 11 26.59 31.85 -3.00
C ILE A 11 25.99 30.92 -1.93
N ALA A 12 26.15 31.26 -0.65
CA ALA A 12 25.51 30.48 0.45
C ALA A 12 23.98 30.53 0.39
N PHE A 13 23.39 31.67 0.01
CA PHE A 13 21.93 31.79 -0.14
C PHE A 13 21.38 31.01 -1.33
N LEU A 14 22.13 30.91 -2.43
CA LEU A 14 21.77 30.11 -3.60
C LEU A 14 21.84 28.60 -3.33
N PHE A 15 22.75 28.13 -2.50
CA PHE A 15 22.83 26.72 -2.11
C PHE A 15 21.70 26.29 -1.18
N ILE A 16 21.20 27.17 -0.29
CA ILE A 16 20.08 26.87 0.62
C ILE A 16 18.76 26.77 -0.17
N SER A 17 18.63 27.45 -1.31
CA SER A 17 17.41 27.45 -2.12
C SER A 17 17.24 26.18 -2.98
N ILE A 18 18.29 25.40 -3.17
CA ILE A 18 18.25 24.18 -4.02
C ILE A 18 17.85 22.94 -3.22
N THR A 19 17.97 22.94 -1.89
CA THR A 19 17.67 21.79 -1.05
C THR A 19 16.20 21.64 -0.68
N THR A 20 15.33 22.60 -0.99
CA THR A 20 13.89 22.58 -0.59
C THR A 20 12.92 22.15 -1.68
N VAL A 21 13.36 21.78 -2.88
CA VAL A 21 12.47 21.43 -4.02
C VAL A 21 12.38 19.94 -4.30
N GLN A 22 12.93 19.09 -3.46
CA GLN A 22 12.68 17.65 -3.57
C GLN A 22 11.57 17.21 -2.61
N ALA A 23 10.52 18.02 -2.48
CA ALA A 23 9.24 17.53 -2.01
C ALA A 23 8.77 16.49 -3.04
N GLN A 24 8.91 15.22 -2.68
CA GLN A 24 8.53 14.08 -3.49
C GLN A 24 7.10 14.32 -4.00
N ARG A 25 6.94 14.63 -5.29
CA ARG A 25 5.63 14.95 -5.88
C ARG A 25 4.74 13.74 -5.68
N ARG A 26 3.68 13.91 -4.91
CA ARG A 26 2.64 12.90 -4.74
C ARG A 26 2.10 12.54 -6.12
N ASN A 27 2.02 11.25 -6.41
CA ASN A 27 1.48 10.75 -7.67
C ASN A 27 -0.04 10.99 -7.71
N ALA A 28 -0.53 11.69 -8.73
CA ALA A 28 -1.96 11.98 -8.89
C ALA A 28 -2.81 10.70 -8.90
N ARG A 29 -2.35 9.63 -9.58
CA ARG A 29 -3.04 8.33 -9.61
C ARG A 29 -3.18 7.71 -8.23
N TYR A 30 -2.15 7.86 -7.37
CA TYR A 30 -2.20 7.37 -5.99
C TYR A 30 -3.23 8.15 -5.18
N ASN A 31 -3.32 9.47 -5.35
CA ASN A 31 -4.32 10.27 -4.67
C ASN A 31 -5.74 9.89 -5.10
N GLU A 32 -5.97 9.64 -6.39
CA GLU A 32 -7.27 9.17 -6.91
C GLU A 32 -7.63 7.80 -6.33
N TYR A 33 -6.70 6.86 -6.34
CA TYR A 33 -6.89 5.53 -5.76
C TYR A 33 -7.26 5.63 -4.27
N ILE A 34 -6.50 6.42 -3.50
CA ILE A 34 -6.77 6.63 -2.08
C ILE A 34 -8.17 7.21 -1.88
N LYS A 35 -8.53 8.26 -2.63
CA LYS A 35 -9.85 8.89 -2.55
C LYS A 35 -10.97 7.89 -2.82
N GLN A 36 -10.79 7.02 -3.81
CA GLN A 36 -11.79 6.02 -4.21
C GLN A 36 -11.91 4.89 -3.18
N TYR A 37 -10.79 4.36 -2.67
CA TYR A 37 -10.78 3.12 -1.91
C TYR A 37 -10.57 3.30 -0.39
N ALA A 38 -10.33 4.52 0.12
CA ALA A 38 -10.19 4.72 1.56
C ALA A 38 -11.46 4.33 2.35
N PRO A 39 -12.69 4.67 1.90
CA PRO A 39 -13.89 4.24 2.61
C PRO A 39 -13.98 2.70 2.72
N LEU A 40 -13.67 2.00 1.63
CA LEU A 40 -13.67 0.54 1.60
C LEU A 40 -12.60 -0.07 2.52
N ALA A 41 -11.39 0.49 2.53
CA ALA A 41 -10.33 0.04 3.41
C ALA A 41 -10.67 0.23 4.90
N VAL A 42 -11.36 1.32 5.25
CA VAL A 42 -11.88 1.55 6.61
C VAL A 42 -12.99 0.57 6.96
N GLU A 43 -13.90 0.26 6.04
CA GLU A 43 -14.89 -0.79 6.23
C GLU A 43 -14.24 -2.15 6.53
N GLN A 44 -13.23 -2.52 5.74
CA GLN A 44 -12.46 -3.75 5.96
C GLN A 44 -11.75 -3.75 7.31
N MET A 45 -11.18 -2.61 7.73
CA MET A 45 -10.59 -2.46 9.05
C MET A 45 -11.60 -2.69 10.17
N GLN A 46 -12.80 -2.14 10.06
CA GLN A 46 -13.85 -2.31 11.06
C GLN A 46 -14.29 -3.78 11.18
N ARG A 47 -14.43 -4.48 10.05
CA ARG A 47 -14.89 -5.87 9.99
C ARG A 47 -13.80 -6.88 10.34
N HIS A 48 -12.61 -6.70 9.82
CA HIS A 48 -11.53 -7.70 9.87
C HIS A 48 -10.34 -7.32 10.74
N LYS A 49 -10.32 -6.11 11.33
CA LYS A 49 -9.26 -5.64 12.24
C LYS A 49 -7.88 -5.55 11.61
N ILE A 50 -7.81 -5.26 10.32
CA ILE A 50 -6.58 -4.96 9.58
C ILE A 50 -6.50 -3.45 9.42
N PRO A 51 -5.36 -2.76 9.71
CA PRO A 51 -5.26 -1.32 9.52
C PRO A 51 -5.66 -0.88 8.11
N ALA A 52 -6.50 0.15 8.00
CA ALA A 52 -6.91 0.69 6.71
C ALA A 52 -5.71 1.20 5.91
N SER A 53 -4.72 1.78 6.59
CA SER A 53 -3.46 2.23 5.99
C SER A 53 -2.68 1.08 5.34
N ILE A 54 -2.63 -0.08 5.98
CA ILE A 54 -2.00 -1.29 5.44
C ILE A 54 -2.74 -1.76 4.19
N THR A 55 -4.06 -1.91 4.27
CA THR A 55 -4.89 -2.33 3.14
C THR A 55 -4.73 -1.40 1.94
N LEU A 56 -4.76 -0.07 2.16
CA LEU A 56 -4.55 0.92 1.11
C LEU A 56 -3.14 0.85 0.51
N ALA A 57 -2.10 0.77 1.35
CA ALA A 57 -0.72 0.72 0.88
C ALA A 57 -0.44 -0.55 0.06
N GLN A 58 -0.99 -1.70 0.48
CA GLN A 58 -0.91 -2.94 -0.29
C GLN A 58 -1.65 -2.80 -1.62
N GLY A 59 -2.90 -2.33 -1.62
CA GLY A 59 -3.66 -2.11 -2.84
C GLY A 59 -2.95 -1.19 -3.83
N LEU A 60 -2.37 -0.09 -3.36
CA LEU A 60 -1.55 0.82 -4.17
C LEU A 60 -0.34 0.13 -4.78
N LEU A 61 0.41 -0.62 -3.95
CA LEU A 61 1.67 -1.25 -4.36
C LEU A 61 1.44 -2.41 -5.33
N GLU A 62 0.53 -3.32 -4.99
CA GLU A 62 0.29 -4.57 -5.73
C GLU A 62 -0.45 -4.32 -7.05
N SER A 63 -1.38 -3.36 -7.08
CA SER A 63 -2.15 -3.06 -8.28
C SER A 63 -1.58 -1.93 -9.15
N GLY A 64 -0.47 -1.29 -8.72
CA GLY A 64 0.00 -0.06 -9.36
C GLY A 64 -1.08 1.02 -9.35
N ALA A 65 -1.74 1.23 -8.20
CA ALA A 65 -2.90 2.11 -8.04
C ALA A 65 -4.08 1.73 -8.97
N GLY A 66 -4.33 0.45 -9.16
CA GLY A 66 -5.40 -0.07 -10.02
C GLY A 66 -5.06 -0.10 -11.51
N TYR A 67 -3.86 0.31 -11.91
CA TYR A 67 -3.46 0.40 -13.32
C TYR A 67 -2.66 -0.82 -13.82
N SER A 68 -2.29 -1.78 -12.97
CA SER A 68 -1.64 -3.00 -13.45
C SER A 68 -2.54 -3.79 -14.40
N ALA A 69 -1.95 -4.53 -15.33
CA ALA A 69 -2.70 -5.36 -16.26
C ALA A 69 -3.61 -6.36 -15.53
N LEU A 70 -3.10 -6.96 -14.45
CA LEU A 70 -3.87 -7.88 -13.61
C LEU A 70 -5.08 -7.19 -12.98
N ALA A 71 -4.89 -6.06 -12.29
CA ALA A 71 -5.98 -5.34 -11.62
C ALA A 71 -7.08 -4.92 -12.60
N ARG A 72 -6.70 -4.38 -13.77
CA ARG A 72 -7.65 -3.93 -14.79
C ARG A 72 -8.43 -5.08 -15.44
N LYS A 73 -7.83 -6.27 -15.56
CA LYS A 73 -8.46 -7.44 -16.19
C LYS A 73 -9.33 -8.21 -15.21
N SER A 74 -9.01 -8.20 -13.92
CA SER A 74 -9.61 -9.13 -12.95
C SER A 74 -10.15 -8.46 -11.67
N ASN A 75 -10.05 -7.15 -11.51
CA ASN A 75 -10.32 -6.42 -10.27
C ASN A 75 -9.53 -6.96 -9.05
N ASN A 76 -8.43 -7.68 -9.28
CA ASN A 76 -7.57 -8.23 -8.25
C ASN A 76 -6.51 -7.19 -7.85
N HIS A 77 -6.80 -6.43 -6.81
CA HIS A 77 -5.96 -5.33 -6.34
C HIS A 77 -4.79 -5.78 -5.46
N PHE A 78 -4.74 -7.04 -5.08
CA PHE A 78 -3.75 -7.56 -4.12
C PHE A 78 -2.90 -8.70 -4.67
N GLY A 79 -3.07 -9.05 -5.96
CA GLY A 79 -2.32 -10.13 -6.59
C GLY A 79 -2.58 -11.50 -5.94
N ILE A 80 -3.81 -11.77 -5.48
CA ILE A 80 -4.13 -13.03 -4.81
C ILE A 80 -4.18 -14.15 -5.86
N LYS A 81 -3.26 -15.11 -5.73
CA LYS A 81 -3.20 -16.32 -6.56
C LYS A 81 -4.35 -17.27 -6.21
N CYS A 82 -4.77 -18.12 -7.15
CA CYS A 82 -5.93 -19.02 -6.99
C CYS A 82 -5.87 -19.84 -5.69
N GLY A 83 -4.80 -20.60 -5.50
CA GLY A 83 -4.73 -21.56 -4.38
C GLY A 83 -5.74 -22.71 -4.50
N GLY A 84 -5.59 -23.74 -3.67
CA GLY A 84 -6.36 -25.00 -3.79
C GLY A 84 -7.86 -24.88 -3.52
N ASP A 85 -8.27 -23.92 -2.68
CA ASP A 85 -9.67 -23.79 -2.22
C ASP A 85 -10.50 -22.80 -3.03
N TRP A 86 -9.88 -22.08 -3.97
CA TRP A 86 -10.60 -21.11 -4.78
C TRP A 86 -11.54 -21.78 -5.78
N ARG A 87 -12.81 -21.38 -5.79
CA ARG A 87 -13.86 -21.89 -6.70
C ARG A 87 -14.48 -20.79 -7.56
N GLY A 88 -14.00 -19.55 -7.39
CA GLY A 88 -14.48 -18.39 -8.17
C GLY A 88 -13.80 -18.27 -9.55
N PRO A 89 -14.11 -17.20 -10.29
CA PRO A 89 -13.47 -16.88 -11.57
C PRO A 89 -11.96 -16.69 -11.42
N THR A 90 -11.24 -17.00 -12.51
CA THR A 90 -9.77 -16.91 -12.54
C THR A 90 -9.28 -16.19 -13.78
N VAL A 91 -8.05 -15.71 -13.73
CA VAL A 91 -7.33 -15.16 -14.86
C VAL A 91 -5.89 -15.65 -14.84
N SER A 92 -5.35 -15.93 -16.02
CA SER A 92 -3.92 -16.21 -16.18
C SER A 92 -3.15 -14.91 -16.36
N HIS A 93 -2.03 -14.78 -15.66
CA HIS A 93 -1.13 -13.62 -15.75
C HIS A 93 0.31 -14.06 -15.45
N ASP A 94 1.27 -13.46 -16.15
CA ASP A 94 2.69 -13.69 -15.92
C ASP A 94 3.16 -12.80 -14.74
N ASP A 95 3.72 -13.42 -13.69
CA ASP A 95 4.28 -12.77 -12.52
C ASP A 95 5.64 -13.41 -12.19
N ASP A 96 5.79 -14.15 -11.09
CA ASP A 96 7.01 -14.92 -10.78
C ASP A 96 7.27 -16.05 -11.79
N ALA A 97 6.20 -16.59 -12.38
CA ALA A 97 6.24 -17.60 -13.45
C ALA A 97 5.24 -17.24 -14.56
N ARG A 98 5.41 -17.87 -15.73
CA ARG A 98 4.47 -17.68 -16.83
C ARG A 98 3.14 -18.39 -16.56
N GLY A 99 2.04 -17.72 -16.88
CA GLY A 99 0.71 -18.30 -16.86
C GLY A 99 0.18 -18.62 -15.47
N GLU A 100 0.63 -17.93 -14.43
CA GLU A 100 0.12 -18.18 -13.09
C GLU A 100 -1.35 -17.85 -12.96
N CYS A 101 -2.05 -18.60 -12.10
CA CYS A 101 -3.47 -18.45 -11.85
C CYS A 101 -3.71 -17.41 -10.75
N PHE A 102 -4.50 -16.38 -11.09
CA PHE A 102 -4.95 -15.36 -10.16
C PHE A 102 -6.47 -15.36 -10.02
N ARG A 103 -6.97 -15.03 -8.83
CA ARG A 103 -8.40 -14.85 -8.58
C ARG A 103 -8.91 -13.64 -9.38
N ALA A 104 -10.13 -13.76 -9.90
CA ALA A 104 -10.81 -12.67 -10.58
C ALA A 104 -12.13 -12.35 -9.87
N TYR A 105 -12.49 -11.07 -9.86
CA TYR A 105 -13.66 -10.56 -9.15
C TYR A 105 -14.52 -9.71 -10.09
N LYS A 106 -15.81 -9.63 -9.82
CA LYS A 106 -16.73 -8.77 -10.57
C LYS A 106 -16.48 -7.30 -10.24
N HIS A 107 -16.18 -7.01 -8.98
CA HIS A 107 -15.98 -5.67 -8.46
C HIS A 107 -14.75 -5.61 -7.55
N PRO A 108 -14.06 -4.46 -7.43
CA PRO A 108 -12.92 -4.29 -6.53
C PRO A 108 -13.22 -4.60 -5.07
N GLU A 109 -14.45 -4.37 -4.61
CA GLU A 109 -14.91 -4.64 -3.26
C GLU A 109 -14.74 -6.11 -2.87
N GLU A 110 -14.98 -7.02 -3.80
CA GLU A 110 -14.79 -8.46 -3.58
C GLU A 110 -13.30 -8.79 -3.37
N SER A 111 -12.40 -8.10 -4.07
CA SER A 111 -10.96 -8.25 -3.90
C SER A 111 -10.50 -7.77 -2.52
N TYR A 112 -11.05 -6.65 -2.03
CA TYR A 112 -10.75 -6.12 -0.69
C TYR A 112 -11.24 -7.06 0.41
N GLU A 113 -12.45 -7.57 0.28
CA GLU A 113 -13.02 -8.54 1.21
C GLU A 113 -12.22 -9.85 1.23
N ASP A 114 -11.85 -10.36 0.05
CA ASP A 114 -11.07 -11.60 -0.06
C ASP A 114 -9.65 -11.42 0.48
N HIS A 115 -9.01 -10.27 0.26
CA HIS A 115 -7.73 -9.93 0.86
C HIS A 115 -7.81 -9.94 2.39
N SER A 116 -8.85 -9.35 2.94
CA SER A 116 -9.05 -9.33 4.39
C SER A 116 -9.24 -10.74 4.96
N LYS A 117 -10.05 -11.56 4.31
CA LYS A 117 -10.23 -12.98 4.65
C LYS A 117 -8.94 -13.79 4.50
N PHE A 118 -8.17 -13.50 3.46
CA PHE A 118 -6.87 -14.14 3.22
C PHE A 118 -5.89 -13.90 4.36
N LEU A 119 -5.83 -12.68 4.90
CA LEU A 119 -4.97 -12.37 6.05
C LEU A 119 -5.54 -12.94 7.35
N ALA A 120 -6.82 -12.76 7.61
CA ALA A 120 -7.45 -13.22 8.85
C ALA A 120 -7.50 -14.74 8.98
N GLY A 121 -7.65 -15.45 7.87
CA GLY A 121 -7.84 -16.91 7.85
C GLY A 121 -6.56 -17.73 7.84
N ARG A 122 -5.37 -17.12 7.72
CA ARG A 122 -4.12 -17.87 7.60
C ARG A 122 -3.27 -17.82 8.85
N PRO A 123 -2.91 -18.97 9.48
CA PRO A 123 -2.16 -19.01 10.74
C PRO A 123 -0.87 -18.19 10.74
N ARG A 124 -0.18 -18.10 9.61
CA ARG A 124 1.08 -17.35 9.49
C ARG A 124 0.93 -15.85 9.76
N TYR A 125 -0.28 -15.30 9.63
CA TYR A 125 -0.58 -13.89 9.91
C TYR A 125 -1.23 -13.67 11.28
N ALA A 126 -1.56 -14.72 12.03
CA ALA A 126 -2.31 -14.61 13.29
C ALA A 126 -1.63 -13.69 14.33
N SER A 127 -0.30 -13.63 14.35
CA SER A 127 0.44 -12.76 15.26
C SER A 127 0.21 -11.26 14.99
N LEU A 128 -0.15 -10.88 13.76
CA LEU A 128 -0.40 -9.49 13.39
C LEU A 128 -1.62 -8.93 14.10
N PHE A 129 -2.63 -9.76 14.32
CA PHE A 129 -3.88 -9.39 14.99
C PHE A 129 -3.73 -9.13 16.50
N LYS A 130 -2.54 -9.33 17.06
CA LYS A 130 -2.15 -8.93 18.43
C LYS A 130 -1.60 -7.50 18.48
N LEU A 131 -1.25 -6.92 17.34
CA LEU A 131 -0.76 -5.55 17.25
C LEU A 131 -1.92 -4.55 17.38
N LYS A 132 -1.60 -3.33 17.83
CA LYS A 132 -2.57 -2.24 17.78
C LYS A 132 -2.93 -1.93 16.34
N ILE A 133 -4.18 -1.54 16.10
CA ILE A 133 -4.67 -1.17 14.77
C ILE A 133 -3.88 0.02 14.18
N THR A 134 -3.33 0.88 15.04
CA THR A 134 -2.52 2.05 14.65
C THR A 134 -1.03 1.74 14.49
N ASP A 135 -0.60 0.50 14.77
CA ASP A 135 0.80 0.07 14.61
C ASP A 135 1.06 -0.44 13.18
N TYR A 136 0.88 0.44 12.19
CA TYR A 136 1.13 0.08 10.79
C TYR A 136 2.57 -0.36 10.52
N LYS A 137 3.56 0.12 11.30
CA LYS A 137 4.97 -0.30 11.16
C LYS A 137 5.14 -1.76 11.57
N GLY A 138 4.60 -2.13 12.73
CA GLY A 138 4.59 -3.51 13.19
C GLY A 138 3.85 -4.43 12.20
N TRP A 139 2.72 -3.98 11.65
CA TRP A 139 1.99 -4.71 10.62
C TRP A 139 2.83 -4.91 9.35
N ALA A 140 3.47 -3.85 8.82
CA ALA A 140 4.29 -3.94 7.61
C ALA A 140 5.46 -4.92 7.77
N HIS A 141 6.21 -4.83 8.87
CA HIS A 141 7.30 -5.77 9.17
C HIS A 141 6.79 -7.19 9.39
N GLY A 142 5.67 -7.34 10.08
CA GLY A 142 5.05 -8.63 10.33
C GLY A 142 4.55 -9.30 9.05
N LEU A 143 3.95 -8.58 8.12
CA LEU A 143 3.56 -9.08 6.79
C LEU A 143 4.78 -9.60 6.02
N LYS A 144 5.88 -8.83 6.00
CA LYS A 144 7.13 -9.27 5.37
C LYS A 144 7.69 -10.52 6.03
N LYS A 145 7.75 -10.56 7.37
CA LYS A 145 8.23 -11.72 8.14
C LYS A 145 7.37 -12.96 7.88
N ALA A 146 6.06 -12.79 7.75
CA ALA A 146 5.11 -13.88 7.45
C ALA A 146 5.14 -14.33 5.98
N GLY A 147 5.99 -13.72 5.13
CA GLY A 147 6.14 -14.12 3.74
C GLY A 147 5.00 -13.68 2.83
N TYR A 148 4.42 -12.50 3.07
CA TYR A 148 3.41 -11.94 2.16
C TYR A 148 4.02 -11.63 0.78
N ALA A 149 5.25 -11.11 0.76
CA ALA A 149 5.99 -10.82 -0.47
C ALA A 149 7.45 -11.25 -0.37
N THR A 150 8.04 -11.60 -1.50
CA THR A 150 9.45 -12.01 -1.61
C THR A 150 10.42 -10.83 -1.49
N ASN A 151 10.02 -9.64 -1.93
CA ASN A 151 10.86 -8.45 -1.92
C ASN A 151 11.41 -8.13 -0.51
N PRO A 152 12.75 -8.06 -0.32
CA PRO A 152 13.36 -7.80 0.99
C PRO A 152 12.95 -6.45 1.59
N ARG A 153 12.68 -5.45 0.76
CA ARG A 153 12.27 -4.09 1.17
C ARG A 153 10.76 -3.88 1.18
N TYR A 154 9.96 -4.95 1.31
CA TYR A 154 8.50 -4.85 1.26
C TYR A 154 7.92 -3.99 2.38
N ALA A 155 8.39 -4.19 3.61
CA ALA A 155 7.94 -3.42 4.77
C ALA A 155 8.22 -1.92 4.60
N GLU A 156 9.45 -1.57 4.19
CA GLU A 156 9.87 -0.18 3.97
C GLU A 156 9.07 0.49 2.84
N LYS A 157 8.72 -0.25 1.79
CA LYS A 157 7.84 0.26 0.72
C LYS A 157 6.45 0.59 1.24
N LEU A 158 5.83 -0.31 2.03
CA LEU A 158 4.53 -0.05 2.65
C LEU A 158 4.59 1.16 3.58
N ILE A 159 5.57 1.19 4.50
CA ILE A 159 5.75 2.31 5.43
C ILE A 159 5.94 3.62 4.67
N GLY A 160 6.80 3.63 3.65
CA GLY A 160 7.03 4.83 2.83
C GLY A 160 5.77 5.34 2.13
N ILE A 161 4.92 4.45 1.60
CA ILE A 161 3.62 4.84 1.02
C ILE A 161 2.70 5.39 2.11
N ILE A 162 2.59 4.72 3.25
CA ILE A 162 1.72 5.15 4.36
C ILE A 162 2.12 6.55 4.85
N GLU A 163 3.40 6.79 5.05
CA GLU A 163 3.92 8.07 5.54
C GLU A 163 3.79 9.18 4.48
N LEU A 164 4.16 8.91 3.22
CA LEU A 164 4.09 9.88 2.12
C LEU A 164 2.66 10.39 1.87
N TYR A 165 1.68 9.49 1.94
CA TYR A 165 0.27 9.82 1.68
C TYR A 165 -0.55 10.03 2.96
N ASN A 166 0.09 9.96 4.14
CA ASN A 166 -0.57 10.13 5.45
C ASN A 166 -1.74 9.15 5.65
N LEU A 167 -1.56 7.88 5.22
CA LEU A 167 -2.64 6.89 5.24
C LEU A 167 -3.01 6.45 6.66
N HIS A 168 -2.09 6.56 7.62
CA HIS A 168 -2.33 6.18 9.03
C HIS A 168 -3.48 6.97 9.68
N LYS A 169 -3.86 8.12 9.12
CA LYS A 169 -5.07 8.85 9.56
C LYS A 169 -6.35 8.02 9.46
N TYR A 170 -6.40 7.05 8.55
CA TYR A 170 -7.55 6.17 8.36
C TYR A 170 -7.63 5.01 9.38
N ASP A 171 -6.59 4.81 10.21
CA ASP A 171 -6.55 3.76 11.22
C ASP A 171 -7.27 4.15 12.53
N THR A 172 -7.87 5.33 12.59
CA THR A 172 -8.65 5.82 13.73
C THR A 172 -10.15 5.74 13.45
N LYS A 173 -10.98 5.73 14.51
CA LYS A 173 -12.44 5.73 14.38
C LYS A 173 -12.98 6.94 13.60
N ASP A 174 -12.23 8.04 13.57
CA ASP A 174 -12.60 9.31 12.91
C ASP A 174 -11.97 9.49 11.52
N GLY A 175 -11.31 8.47 10.98
CA GLY A 175 -10.46 8.55 9.79
C GLY A 175 -11.15 8.89 8.47
N ILE A 176 -12.48 9.09 8.45
CA ILE A 176 -13.28 9.43 7.26
C ILE A 176 -14.02 10.78 7.42
N LYS A 177 -13.66 11.59 8.42
CA LYS A 177 -14.22 12.97 8.52
C LYS A 177 -13.52 13.93 7.57
#